data_b9ea42953bcf2cf354f903530c595585
#
_entry.id   b9ea42953bcf2cf354f903530c595585
#
_cell.length_a   1.000
_cell.length_b   1.000
_cell.length_c   1.000
_cell.angle_alpha   90.00
_cell.angle_beta   90.00
_cell.angle_gamma   90.00
#
_symmetry.space_group_name_H-M   'P 1'
#
loop_
_entity.id
_entity.type
_entity.pdbx_description
1 polymer ?
#
loop_
_entity_poly.entity_id
_entity_poly.type
_entity_poly.pdbx_seq_one_letter_code
_entity_poly.pdbx_strand_id
1 'polypeptide(L)'
;MSGTKAQYLADLCRAQGHAMLRLDYSGHGASGGQFENGSISAWTQDALTVIKAAVDGQLILVGSSMGGWIMLHVALALGPQISGMIGIAAAPDFTRDLMWRDLTAEPRDTLNCDGVILLDSEYDPEGYPVTKAFIEDGEKNLLMENPIDINCPVRLIQGMLDTEVPWETAVQLSHALTTSDVRVCLVKNGDHRLSEDVQLQLLGSTLEEVLESLNQ
;
A
#
# COMPACT_ATOMS: atom_id res chain seq x y z
N MET A 1 -5.76 11.68 -2.59
CA MET A 1 -7.22 11.35 -2.52
C MET A 1 -7.92 11.31 -3.89
N SER A 2 -7.31 11.85 -4.94
CA SER A 2 -7.90 11.98 -6.29
C SER A 2 -7.58 10.81 -7.24
N GLY A 3 -6.86 9.79 -6.81
CA GLY A 3 -6.50 8.64 -7.65
C GLY A 3 -7.73 7.85 -8.14
N THR A 4 -7.66 7.31 -9.37
CA THR A 4 -8.77 6.61 -10.05
C THR A 4 -9.39 5.51 -9.20
N LYS A 5 -8.57 4.62 -8.63
CA LYS A 5 -9.02 3.55 -7.73
C LYS A 5 -9.77 4.08 -6.50
N ALA A 6 -9.24 5.14 -5.87
CA ALA A 6 -9.83 5.74 -4.68
C ALA A 6 -11.17 6.43 -4.98
N GLN A 7 -11.31 7.04 -6.16
CA GLN A 7 -12.58 7.63 -6.58
C GLN A 7 -13.61 6.55 -6.91
N TYR A 8 -13.21 5.54 -7.68
CA TYR A 8 -14.08 4.41 -8.02
C TYR A 8 -14.65 3.73 -6.77
N LEU A 9 -13.80 3.40 -5.80
CA LEU A 9 -14.25 2.79 -4.54
C LEU A 9 -15.15 3.72 -3.73
N ALA A 10 -14.89 5.04 -3.73
CA ALA A 10 -15.73 5.99 -3.02
C ALA A 10 -17.14 6.07 -3.62
N ASP A 11 -17.25 6.01 -4.94
CA ASP A 11 -18.55 6.02 -5.64
C ASP A 11 -19.29 4.70 -5.42
N LEU A 12 -18.58 3.56 -5.47
CA LEU A 12 -19.14 2.25 -5.16
C LEU A 12 -19.67 2.18 -3.71
N CYS A 13 -18.85 2.56 -2.73
CA CYS A 13 -19.24 2.59 -1.32
C CYS A 13 -20.47 3.49 -1.12
N ARG A 14 -20.49 4.69 -1.70
CA ARG A 14 -21.63 5.60 -1.62
C ARG A 14 -22.90 4.99 -2.21
N ALA A 15 -22.79 4.33 -3.36
CA ALA A 15 -23.93 3.67 -4.01
C ALA A 15 -24.52 2.52 -3.16
N GLN A 16 -23.69 1.86 -2.38
CA GLN A 16 -24.08 0.75 -1.51
C GLN A 16 -24.36 1.16 -0.04
N GLY A 17 -24.28 2.46 0.28
CA GLY A 17 -24.54 2.96 1.62
C GLY A 17 -23.43 2.72 2.64
N HIS A 18 -22.22 2.42 2.18
CA HIS A 18 -21.04 2.26 3.04
C HIS A 18 -20.26 3.58 3.18
N ALA A 19 -19.75 3.84 4.37
CA ALA A 19 -18.81 4.94 4.61
C ALA A 19 -17.42 4.58 4.06
N MET A 20 -16.73 5.56 3.48
CA MET A 20 -15.34 5.42 3.06
C MET A 20 -14.49 6.59 3.54
N LEU A 21 -13.40 6.29 4.23
CA LEU A 21 -12.37 7.25 4.60
C LEU A 21 -11.22 7.19 3.61
N ARG A 22 -10.80 8.35 3.10
CA ARG A 22 -9.61 8.52 2.25
C ARG A 22 -8.75 9.61 2.85
N LEU A 23 -7.45 9.40 2.81
CA LEU A 23 -6.48 10.39 3.29
C LEU A 23 -5.33 10.56 2.29
N ASP A 24 -4.73 11.74 2.31
CA ASP A 24 -3.41 11.98 1.75
C ASP A 24 -2.44 12.05 2.93
N TYR A 25 -1.35 11.31 2.86
CA TYR A 25 -0.30 11.37 3.89
C TYR A 25 0.39 12.73 3.90
N SER A 26 1.11 13.05 4.97
CA SER A 26 1.99 14.23 5.02
C SER A 26 2.91 14.28 3.79
N GLY A 27 3.01 15.45 3.16
CA GLY A 27 3.78 15.64 1.93
C GLY A 27 3.12 15.11 0.66
N HIS A 28 1.89 14.58 0.73
CA HIS A 28 1.15 14.08 -0.44
C HIS A 28 -0.13 14.89 -0.68
N GLY A 29 -0.51 15.00 -1.97
CA GLY A 29 -1.79 15.55 -2.40
C GLY A 29 -2.10 16.91 -1.80
N ALA A 30 -3.20 17.03 -1.04
CA ALA A 30 -3.62 18.25 -0.39
C ALA A 30 -3.14 18.41 1.07
N SER A 31 -2.46 17.38 1.61
CA SER A 31 -1.92 17.43 2.97
C SER A 31 -0.68 18.33 3.04
N GLY A 32 -0.50 18.96 4.18
CA GLY A 32 0.72 19.76 4.46
C GLY A 32 1.96 18.88 4.65
N GLY A 33 3.11 19.53 4.83
CA GLY A 33 4.41 18.87 4.96
C GLY A 33 5.20 18.87 3.66
N GLN A 34 6.38 18.29 3.71
CA GLN A 34 7.27 18.10 2.55
C GLN A 34 7.46 16.61 2.33
N PHE A 35 7.41 16.19 1.08
CA PHE A 35 7.54 14.77 0.70
C PHE A 35 8.86 14.17 1.19
N GLU A 36 9.95 14.92 1.10
CA GLU A 36 11.29 14.52 1.51
C GLU A 36 11.41 14.19 3.01
N ASN A 37 10.50 14.71 3.82
CA ASN A 37 10.44 14.42 5.26
C ASN A 37 9.55 13.20 5.57
N GLY A 38 8.98 12.57 4.55
CA GLY A 38 8.13 11.40 4.69
C GLY A 38 8.90 10.14 5.01
N SER A 39 8.23 9.19 5.66
CA SER A 39 8.75 7.86 5.94
C SER A 39 7.60 6.88 6.14
N ILE A 40 7.88 5.57 6.09
CA ILE A 40 6.88 4.52 6.34
C ILE A 40 6.29 4.69 7.75
N SER A 41 7.13 4.97 8.73
CA SER A 41 6.70 5.23 10.12
C SER A 41 5.79 6.46 10.22
N ALA A 42 6.17 7.57 9.58
CA ALA A 42 5.40 8.82 9.63
C ALA A 42 4.04 8.65 8.95
N TRP A 43 3.99 8.07 7.75
CA TRP A 43 2.75 7.87 7.00
C TRP A 43 1.83 6.83 7.65
N THR A 44 2.40 5.81 8.31
CA THR A 44 1.62 4.90 9.16
C THR A 44 0.98 5.65 10.33
N GLN A 45 1.73 6.55 10.98
CA GLN A 45 1.21 7.36 12.08
C GLN A 45 0.13 8.35 11.62
N ASP A 46 0.27 8.94 10.43
CA ASP A 46 -0.77 9.77 9.81
C ASP A 46 -2.07 8.99 9.65
N ALA A 47 -1.99 7.79 9.03
CA ALA A 47 -3.16 6.93 8.85
C ALA A 47 -3.82 6.57 10.19
N LEU A 48 -3.03 6.14 11.17
CA LEU A 48 -3.53 5.79 12.51
C LEU A 48 -4.20 6.98 13.20
N THR A 49 -3.64 8.17 13.06
CA THR A 49 -4.18 9.40 13.67
C THR A 49 -5.55 9.73 13.07
N VAL A 50 -5.67 9.70 11.74
CA VAL A 50 -6.92 10.01 11.05
C VAL A 50 -7.97 8.93 11.32
N ILE A 51 -7.61 7.65 11.28
CA ILE A 51 -8.53 6.54 11.57
C ILE A 51 -9.07 6.66 13.00
N LYS A 52 -8.22 6.82 14.00
CA LYS A 52 -8.62 6.94 15.40
C LYS A 52 -9.51 8.16 15.68
N ALA A 53 -9.38 9.22 14.89
CA ALA A 53 -10.22 10.42 15.02
C ALA A 53 -11.57 10.30 14.31
N ALA A 54 -11.69 9.44 13.30
CA ALA A 54 -12.85 9.41 12.41
C ALA A 54 -13.69 8.15 12.48
N VAL A 55 -13.16 7.05 13.03
CA VAL A 55 -13.81 5.72 12.96
C VAL A 55 -13.76 4.99 14.30
N ASP A 56 -14.94 4.66 14.82
CA ASP A 56 -15.10 3.88 16.06
C ASP A 56 -15.40 2.38 15.81
N GLY A 57 -15.70 2.00 14.57
CA GLY A 57 -16.18 0.65 14.21
C GLY A 57 -15.14 -0.22 13.51
N GLN A 58 -15.63 -1.34 12.99
CA GLN A 58 -14.84 -2.28 12.17
C GLN A 58 -14.42 -1.63 10.85
N LEU A 59 -13.26 -2.02 10.35
CA LEU A 59 -12.65 -1.45 9.16
C LEU A 59 -12.25 -2.53 8.16
N ILE A 60 -12.50 -2.24 6.87
CA ILE A 60 -11.78 -2.87 5.76
C ILE A 60 -10.72 -1.89 5.28
N LEU A 61 -9.49 -2.33 5.23
CA LEU A 61 -8.38 -1.53 4.72
C LEU A 61 -8.13 -1.84 3.24
N VAL A 62 -7.91 -0.80 2.44
CA VAL A 62 -7.49 -0.93 1.04
C VAL A 62 -6.20 -0.15 0.83
N GLY A 63 -5.14 -0.84 0.43
CA GLY A 63 -3.82 -0.25 0.21
C GLY A 63 -3.26 -0.59 -1.17
N SER A 64 -2.74 0.42 -1.89
CA SER A 64 -2.11 0.23 -3.19
C SER A 64 -0.62 0.59 -3.13
N SER A 65 0.24 -0.27 -3.70
CA SER A 65 1.70 -0.06 -3.74
C SER A 65 2.28 0.17 -2.34
N MET A 66 3.01 1.27 -2.10
CA MET A 66 3.45 1.70 -0.78
C MET A 66 2.30 1.72 0.26
N GLY A 67 1.09 2.13 -0.17
CA GLY A 67 -0.10 2.10 0.70
C GLY A 67 -0.47 0.70 1.17
N GLY A 68 -0.08 -0.36 0.44
CA GLY A 68 -0.21 -1.75 0.88
C GLY A 68 0.73 -2.08 2.05
N TRP A 69 1.94 -1.56 2.05
CA TRP A 69 2.87 -1.71 3.18
C TRP A 69 2.38 -0.95 4.42
N ILE A 70 1.98 0.31 4.24
CA ILE A 70 1.39 1.11 5.32
C ILE A 70 0.13 0.43 5.88
N MET A 71 -0.72 -0.13 5.03
CA MET A 71 -1.91 -0.90 5.40
C MET A 71 -1.58 -2.06 6.35
N LEU A 72 -0.51 -2.80 6.10
CA LEU A 72 -0.07 -3.89 6.97
C LEU A 72 0.33 -3.38 8.36
N HIS A 73 1.09 -2.29 8.45
CA HIS A 73 1.44 -1.66 9.73
C HIS A 73 0.22 -1.14 10.48
N VAL A 74 -0.72 -0.51 9.77
CA VAL A 74 -1.99 -0.05 10.35
C VAL A 74 -2.80 -1.24 10.89
N ALA A 75 -2.87 -2.34 10.14
CA ALA A 75 -3.57 -3.54 10.56
C ALA A 75 -2.95 -4.17 11.82
N LEU A 76 -1.63 -4.27 11.89
CA LEU A 76 -0.91 -4.74 13.07
C LEU A 76 -1.17 -3.86 14.30
N ALA A 77 -1.24 -2.54 14.11
CA ALA A 77 -1.46 -1.58 15.20
C ALA A 77 -2.92 -1.55 15.72
N LEU A 78 -3.90 -1.80 14.85
CA LEU A 78 -5.33 -1.75 15.19
C LEU A 78 -5.90 -3.14 15.54
N GLY A 79 -5.23 -4.21 15.14
CA GLY A 79 -5.58 -5.58 15.49
C GLY A 79 -7.03 -5.94 15.16
N PRO A 80 -7.84 -6.33 16.18
CA PRO A 80 -9.20 -6.81 15.96
C PRO A 80 -10.18 -5.79 15.36
N GLN A 81 -9.82 -4.51 15.26
CA GLN A 81 -10.65 -3.52 14.58
C GLN A 81 -10.65 -3.75 13.06
N ILE A 82 -9.65 -4.47 12.54
CA ILE A 82 -9.55 -4.75 11.10
C ILE A 82 -10.28 -6.05 10.79
N SER A 83 -11.33 -5.94 10.00
CA SER A 83 -12.18 -7.07 9.60
C SER A 83 -11.94 -7.57 8.17
N GLY A 84 -11.12 -6.86 7.38
CA GLY A 84 -10.73 -7.28 6.04
C GLY A 84 -9.66 -6.39 5.44
N MET A 85 -8.90 -6.91 4.48
CA MET A 85 -7.83 -6.17 3.80
C MET A 85 -7.80 -6.45 2.31
N ILE A 86 -7.55 -5.41 1.51
CA ILE A 86 -7.35 -5.53 0.05
C ILE A 86 -6.05 -4.83 -0.31
N GLY A 87 -5.07 -5.60 -0.78
CA GLY A 87 -3.81 -5.10 -1.31
C GLY A 87 -3.83 -5.05 -2.85
N ILE A 88 -3.46 -3.92 -3.44
CA ILE A 88 -3.42 -3.72 -4.88
C ILE A 88 -1.97 -3.40 -5.25
N ALA A 89 -1.30 -4.28 -5.98
CA ALA A 89 0.13 -4.17 -6.27
C ALA A 89 0.92 -3.79 -4.99
N ALA A 90 0.57 -4.43 -3.86
CA ALA A 90 1.14 -4.09 -2.56
C ALA A 90 2.65 -4.34 -2.53
N ALA A 91 3.40 -3.36 -2.04
CA ALA A 91 4.86 -3.34 -2.06
C ALA A 91 5.46 -3.32 -0.63
N PRO A 92 5.25 -4.35 0.20
CA PRO A 92 5.94 -4.41 1.49
C PRO A 92 7.45 -4.46 1.26
N ASP A 93 8.21 -3.85 2.17
CA ASP A 93 9.68 -3.87 2.22
C ASP A 93 10.38 -3.33 0.94
N PHE A 94 9.65 -2.59 0.09
CA PHE A 94 10.14 -2.16 -1.22
C PHE A 94 11.39 -1.27 -1.16
N THR A 95 11.59 -0.54 -0.08
CA THR A 95 12.79 0.31 0.10
C THR A 95 14.07 -0.52 0.09
N ARG A 96 14.03 -1.72 0.66
CA ARG A 96 15.15 -2.67 0.64
C ARG A 96 15.12 -3.55 -0.61
N ASP A 97 13.98 -4.19 -0.87
CA ASP A 97 13.91 -5.31 -1.80
C ASP A 97 13.77 -4.89 -3.27
N LEU A 98 13.33 -3.66 -3.53
CA LEU A 98 13.19 -3.10 -4.86
C LEU A 98 14.10 -1.89 -5.07
N MET A 99 14.07 -0.88 -4.18
CA MET A 99 14.87 0.32 -4.35
C MET A 99 16.36 0.07 -4.08
N TRP A 100 16.69 -0.20 -2.82
CA TRP A 100 18.11 -0.32 -2.42
C TRP A 100 18.84 -1.44 -3.15
N ARG A 101 18.21 -2.57 -3.35
CA ARG A 101 18.81 -3.69 -4.09
C ARG A 101 19.21 -3.31 -5.51
N ASP A 102 18.37 -2.54 -6.19
CA ASP A 102 18.55 -2.23 -7.62
C ASP A 102 19.39 -0.95 -7.84
N LEU A 103 19.68 -0.17 -6.78
CA LEU A 103 20.63 0.95 -6.87
C LEU A 103 22.04 0.45 -7.18
N THR A 104 22.67 1.06 -8.18
CA THR A 104 24.09 0.85 -8.48
C THR A 104 24.99 1.55 -7.44
N ALA A 105 26.32 1.39 -7.54
CA ALA A 105 27.25 1.95 -6.56
C ALA A 105 27.18 3.48 -6.48
N GLU A 106 27.14 4.17 -7.62
CA GLU A 106 27.15 5.63 -7.67
C GLU A 106 25.94 6.28 -6.95
N PRO A 107 24.66 5.94 -7.21
CA PRO A 107 23.53 6.44 -6.44
C PRO A 107 23.61 6.09 -4.94
N ARG A 108 24.12 4.90 -4.59
CA ARG A 108 24.30 4.53 -3.17
C ARG A 108 25.33 5.42 -2.48
N ASP A 109 26.45 5.71 -3.16
CA ASP A 109 27.49 6.59 -2.63
C ASP A 109 26.96 8.02 -2.49
N THR A 110 26.23 8.52 -3.49
CA THR A 110 25.55 9.83 -3.43
C THR A 110 24.58 9.88 -2.25
N LEU A 111 23.71 8.87 -2.10
CA LEU A 111 22.78 8.81 -0.99
C LEU A 111 23.49 8.80 0.38
N ASN A 112 24.61 8.10 0.48
CA ASN A 112 25.39 8.06 1.71
C ASN A 112 26.11 9.38 2.03
N CYS A 113 26.59 10.10 1.00
CA CYS A 113 27.34 11.35 1.16
C CYS A 113 26.42 12.57 1.28
N ASP A 114 25.44 12.68 0.39
CA ASP A 114 24.60 13.87 0.23
C ASP A 114 23.24 13.72 0.92
N GLY A 115 22.87 12.48 1.30
CA GLY A 115 21.65 12.19 2.02
C GLY A 115 20.37 12.11 1.16
N VAL A 116 20.47 12.42 -0.13
CA VAL A 116 19.32 12.38 -1.07
C VAL A 116 19.80 12.08 -2.49
N ILE A 117 18.96 11.34 -3.23
CA ILE A 117 19.08 11.14 -4.67
C ILE A 117 17.73 11.43 -5.34
N LEU A 118 17.75 11.73 -6.64
CA LEU A 118 16.56 11.78 -7.48
C LEU A 118 16.48 10.47 -8.27
N LEU A 119 15.35 9.79 -8.19
CA LEU A 119 15.05 8.64 -9.03
C LEU A 119 14.09 9.03 -10.14
N ASP A 120 14.30 8.47 -11.32
CA ASP A 120 13.39 8.66 -12.45
C ASP A 120 11.98 8.19 -12.08
N SER A 121 10.98 8.89 -12.61
CA SER A 121 9.57 8.59 -12.38
C SER A 121 8.77 8.74 -13.66
N GLU A 122 7.91 7.78 -13.93
CA GLU A 122 6.90 7.94 -15.00
C GLU A 122 5.83 8.98 -14.64
N TYR A 123 5.75 9.38 -13.36
CA TYR A 123 4.73 10.30 -12.84
C TYR A 123 5.22 11.74 -12.74
N ASP A 124 6.54 11.95 -12.66
CA ASP A 124 7.15 13.27 -12.54
C ASP A 124 8.40 13.34 -13.41
N PRO A 125 8.41 14.20 -14.45
CA PRO A 125 9.59 14.37 -15.32
C PRO A 125 10.86 14.87 -14.60
N GLU A 126 10.71 15.49 -13.42
CA GLU A 126 11.82 15.92 -12.59
C GLU A 126 12.34 14.81 -11.67
N GLY A 127 11.68 13.62 -11.69
CA GLY A 127 11.96 12.54 -10.78
C GLY A 127 11.39 12.79 -9.36
N TYR A 128 11.60 11.86 -8.46
CA TYR A 128 11.21 12.04 -7.07
C TYR A 128 12.41 11.84 -6.13
N PRO A 129 12.50 12.64 -5.07
CA PRO A 129 13.60 12.53 -4.11
C PRO A 129 13.44 11.28 -3.24
N VAL A 130 14.52 10.53 -3.10
CA VAL A 130 14.68 9.45 -2.14
C VAL A 130 15.74 9.85 -1.15
N THR A 131 15.38 9.94 0.12
CA THR A 131 16.29 10.33 1.18
C THR A 131 16.89 9.12 1.87
N LYS A 132 18.11 9.28 2.40
CA LYS A 132 18.73 8.26 3.24
C LYS A 132 17.87 7.92 4.46
N ALA A 133 17.25 8.93 5.06
CA ALA A 133 16.34 8.77 6.19
C ALA A 133 15.14 7.88 5.84
N PHE A 134 14.59 8.01 4.62
CA PHE A 134 13.51 7.15 4.13
C PHE A 134 13.93 5.68 4.02
N ILE A 135 15.12 5.42 3.45
CA ILE A 135 15.66 4.06 3.35
C ILE A 135 15.93 3.47 4.76
N GLU A 136 16.56 4.25 5.65
CA GLU A 136 16.85 3.82 7.02
C GLU A 136 15.58 3.60 7.87
N ASP A 137 14.51 4.35 7.61
CA ASP A 137 13.22 4.12 8.23
C ASP A 137 12.58 2.85 7.68
N GLY A 138 12.66 2.61 6.38
CA GLY A 138 12.18 1.38 5.75
C GLY A 138 12.81 0.14 6.35
N GLU A 139 14.13 0.14 6.60
CA GLU A 139 14.82 -0.97 7.26
C GLU A 139 14.27 -1.31 8.66
N LYS A 140 13.73 -0.32 9.37
CA LYS A 140 13.11 -0.52 10.70
C LYS A 140 11.68 -1.03 10.62
N ASN A 141 11.08 -0.96 9.43
CA ASN A 141 9.68 -1.29 9.18
C ASN A 141 9.51 -2.57 8.35
N LEU A 142 10.55 -3.39 8.20
CA LEU A 142 10.49 -4.63 7.44
C LEU A 142 9.52 -5.62 8.07
N LEU A 143 8.69 -6.25 7.23
CA LEU A 143 7.66 -7.20 7.66
C LEU A 143 7.86 -8.60 7.07
N MET A 144 8.43 -8.71 5.87
CA MET A 144 8.44 -9.96 5.10
C MET A 144 9.40 -11.03 5.63
N GLU A 145 10.27 -10.68 6.58
CA GLU A 145 11.23 -11.63 7.20
C GLU A 145 10.58 -12.53 8.26
N ASN A 146 9.41 -12.16 8.76
CA ASN A 146 8.72 -12.86 9.83
C ASN A 146 7.24 -13.10 9.48
N PRO A 147 6.56 -14.04 10.14
CA PRO A 147 5.11 -14.15 10.01
C PRO A 147 4.42 -12.85 10.42
N ILE A 148 3.52 -12.36 9.56
CA ILE A 148 2.74 -11.12 9.77
C ILE A 148 1.41 -11.51 10.41
N ASP A 149 1.21 -11.13 11.67
CA ASP A 149 0.05 -11.54 12.48
C ASP A 149 -1.22 -10.77 12.06
N ILE A 150 -1.82 -11.22 10.97
CA ILE A 150 -3.09 -10.73 10.45
C ILE A 150 -4.13 -11.84 10.59
N ASN A 151 -5.29 -11.51 11.17
CA ASN A 151 -6.32 -12.47 11.53
C ASN A 151 -7.66 -12.27 10.79
N CYS A 152 -7.68 -11.40 9.78
CA CYS A 152 -8.85 -11.12 8.94
C CYS A 152 -8.66 -11.66 7.52
N PRO A 153 -9.74 -11.76 6.71
CA PRO A 153 -9.65 -12.05 5.28
C PRO A 153 -8.76 -11.05 4.53
N VAL A 154 -7.87 -11.55 3.66
CA VAL A 154 -6.99 -10.72 2.82
C VAL A 154 -7.17 -11.06 1.35
N ARG A 155 -7.32 -10.06 0.53
CA ARG A 155 -7.38 -10.17 -0.94
C ARG A 155 -6.24 -9.35 -1.56
N LEU A 156 -5.43 -10.00 -2.38
CA LEU A 156 -4.29 -9.38 -3.06
C LEU A 156 -4.56 -9.40 -4.56
N ILE A 157 -4.52 -8.23 -5.20
CA ILE A 157 -4.68 -8.07 -6.65
C ILE A 157 -3.35 -7.56 -7.20
N GLN A 158 -2.77 -8.30 -8.15
CA GLN A 158 -1.45 -7.99 -8.69
C GLN A 158 -1.43 -8.12 -10.21
N GLY A 159 -0.85 -7.14 -10.88
CA GLY A 159 -0.60 -7.17 -12.32
C GLY A 159 0.62 -8.03 -12.65
N MET A 160 0.53 -8.88 -13.69
CA MET A 160 1.68 -9.68 -14.12
C MET A 160 2.62 -8.92 -15.09
N LEU A 161 2.20 -7.75 -15.58
CA LEU A 161 3.03 -6.82 -16.34
C LEU A 161 3.51 -5.62 -15.51
N ASP A 162 3.38 -5.71 -14.18
CA ASP A 162 3.89 -4.73 -13.25
C ASP A 162 5.42 -4.74 -13.28
N THR A 163 6.01 -3.61 -13.70
CA THR A 163 7.47 -3.43 -13.78
C THR A 163 8.06 -2.81 -12.51
N GLU A 164 7.22 -2.29 -11.62
CA GLU A 164 7.62 -1.65 -10.37
C GLU A 164 7.64 -2.67 -9.21
N VAL A 165 6.59 -3.49 -9.12
CA VAL A 165 6.45 -4.52 -8.08
C VAL A 165 6.25 -5.89 -8.74
N PRO A 166 7.23 -6.79 -8.68
CA PRO A 166 7.12 -8.15 -9.22
C PRO A 166 5.88 -8.87 -8.69
N TRP A 167 5.14 -9.56 -9.55
CA TRP A 167 3.92 -10.27 -9.14
C TRP A 167 4.17 -11.34 -8.06
N GLU A 168 5.39 -11.86 -8.00
CA GLU A 168 5.85 -12.79 -6.97
C GLU A 168 5.74 -12.21 -5.56
N THR A 169 5.82 -10.87 -5.43
CA THR A 169 5.68 -10.17 -4.14
C THR A 169 4.30 -10.45 -3.51
N ALA A 170 3.23 -10.47 -4.30
CA ALA A 170 1.90 -10.80 -3.78
C ALA A 170 1.81 -12.26 -3.29
N VAL A 171 2.47 -13.19 -3.97
CA VAL A 171 2.55 -14.58 -3.55
C VAL A 171 3.39 -14.72 -2.27
N GLN A 172 4.54 -14.06 -2.20
CA GLN A 172 5.38 -14.04 -1.01
C GLN A 172 4.64 -13.44 0.19
N LEU A 173 3.95 -12.31 0.00
CA LEU A 173 3.12 -11.71 1.03
C LEU A 173 2.03 -12.67 1.53
N SER A 174 1.37 -13.40 0.62
CA SER A 174 0.35 -14.39 1.02
C SER A 174 0.92 -15.51 1.90
N HIS A 175 2.18 -15.87 1.73
CA HIS A 175 2.86 -16.84 2.59
C HIS A 175 3.30 -16.26 3.93
N ALA A 176 3.62 -14.97 4.00
CA ALA A 176 4.03 -14.31 5.23
C ALA A 176 2.84 -14.04 6.17
N LEU A 177 1.64 -13.87 5.64
CA LEU A 177 0.42 -13.63 6.43
C LEU A 177 0.01 -14.87 7.23
N THR A 178 -0.34 -14.69 8.51
CA THR A 178 -0.75 -15.82 9.39
C THR A 178 -2.19 -16.27 9.18
N THR A 179 -3.07 -15.40 8.65
CA THR A 179 -4.44 -15.79 8.34
C THR A 179 -4.50 -16.86 7.26
N SER A 180 -5.44 -17.80 7.40
CA SER A 180 -5.69 -18.83 6.37
C SER A 180 -6.61 -18.35 5.24
N ASP A 181 -7.31 -17.23 5.41
CA ASP A 181 -8.20 -16.67 4.39
C ASP A 181 -7.47 -15.61 3.55
N VAL A 182 -6.51 -16.05 2.76
CA VAL A 182 -5.80 -15.20 1.78
C VAL A 182 -6.09 -15.70 0.37
N ARG A 183 -6.42 -14.76 -0.51
CA ARG A 183 -6.54 -15.03 -1.96
C ARG A 183 -5.68 -14.05 -2.75
N VAL A 184 -4.96 -14.57 -3.74
CA VAL A 184 -4.16 -13.79 -4.68
C VAL A 184 -4.79 -13.88 -6.06
N CYS A 185 -5.13 -12.72 -6.62
CA CYS A 185 -5.62 -12.59 -7.98
C CYS A 185 -4.53 -12.00 -8.87
N LEU A 186 -3.98 -12.78 -9.78
CA LEU A 186 -2.99 -12.33 -10.75
C LEU A 186 -3.68 -11.91 -12.05
N VAL A 187 -3.54 -10.64 -12.41
CA VAL A 187 -4.10 -10.07 -13.64
C VAL A 187 -3.06 -10.13 -14.74
N LYS A 188 -3.22 -11.07 -15.68
CA LYS A 188 -2.20 -11.39 -16.71
C LYS A 188 -1.70 -10.17 -17.48
N ASN A 189 -2.59 -9.26 -17.87
CA ASN A 189 -2.25 -8.06 -18.65
C ASN A 189 -2.30 -6.79 -17.78
N GLY A 190 -2.33 -6.91 -16.46
CA GLY A 190 -2.35 -5.78 -15.54
C GLY A 190 -0.94 -5.19 -15.35
N ASP A 191 -0.87 -3.87 -15.38
CA ASP A 191 0.29 -3.07 -15.01
C ASP A 191 0.29 -2.76 -13.50
N HIS A 192 1.23 -1.91 -13.05
CA HIS A 192 1.27 -1.44 -11.66
C HIS A 192 0.04 -0.66 -11.24
N ARG A 193 -0.54 0.11 -12.15
CA ARG A 193 -1.67 0.99 -11.84
C ARG A 193 -2.96 0.24 -11.61
N LEU A 194 -3.20 -0.85 -12.32
CA LEU A 194 -4.45 -1.62 -12.25
C LEU A 194 -5.69 -0.71 -12.25
N SER A 195 -5.75 0.22 -13.21
CA SER A 195 -6.74 1.30 -13.25
C SER A 195 -7.63 1.31 -14.50
N GLU A 196 -7.55 0.28 -15.34
CA GLU A 196 -8.48 0.09 -16.44
C GLU A 196 -9.87 -0.33 -15.92
N ASP A 197 -10.93 -0.09 -16.70
CA ASP A 197 -12.31 -0.36 -16.27
C ASP A 197 -12.52 -1.80 -15.79
N VAL A 198 -11.94 -2.79 -16.48
CA VAL A 198 -12.06 -4.20 -16.09
C VAL A 198 -11.34 -4.48 -14.76
N GLN A 199 -10.24 -3.80 -14.49
CA GLN A 199 -9.47 -3.93 -13.25
C GLN A 199 -10.18 -3.21 -12.09
N LEU A 200 -10.81 -2.07 -12.36
CA LEU A 200 -11.65 -1.38 -11.38
C LEU A 200 -12.89 -2.21 -11.02
N GLN A 201 -13.52 -2.87 -11.98
CA GLN A 201 -14.62 -3.81 -11.72
C GLN A 201 -14.17 -5.00 -10.86
N LEU A 202 -12.98 -5.55 -11.15
CA LEU A 202 -12.38 -6.60 -10.31
C LEU A 202 -12.16 -6.10 -8.88
N LEU A 203 -11.64 -4.91 -8.70
CA LEU A 203 -11.45 -4.29 -7.38
C LEU A 203 -12.79 -4.10 -6.65
N GLY A 204 -13.81 -3.63 -7.36
CA GLY A 204 -15.16 -3.46 -6.80
C GLY A 204 -15.76 -4.78 -6.32
N SER A 205 -15.75 -5.80 -7.17
CA SER A 205 -16.26 -7.13 -6.80
C SER A 205 -15.46 -7.79 -5.68
N THR A 206 -14.15 -7.51 -5.59
CA THR A 206 -13.32 -7.96 -4.48
C THR A 206 -13.73 -7.29 -3.16
N LEU A 207 -14.04 -5.98 -3.19
CA LEU A 207 -14.54 -5.29 -2.00
C LEU A 207 -15.91 -5.83 -1.57
N GLU A 208 -16.81 -6.08 -2.52
CA GLU A 208 -18.13 -6.67 -2.25
C GLU A 208 -18.01 -8.05 -1.62
N GLU A 209 -17.12 -8.91 -2.13
CA GLU A 209 -16.84 -10.23 -1.55
C GLU A 209 -16.38 -10.13 -0.09
N VAL A 210 -15.46 -9.20 0.21
CA VAL A 210 -14.99 -9.00 1.60
C VAL A 210 -16.12 -8.49 2.48
N LEU A 211 -16.92 -7.53 2.02
CA LEU A 211 -18.09 -7.00 2.76
C LEU A 211 -19.13 -8.09 3.06
N GLU A 212 -19.42 -8.95 2.09
CA GLU A 212 -20.35 -10.06 2.26
C GLU A 212 -19.84 -11.09 3.29
N SER A 213 -18.54 -11.36 3.33
CA SER A 213 -17.94 -12.31 4.27
C SER A 213 -18.07 -11.87 5.73
N LEU A 214 -18.23 -10.57 5.99
CA LEU A 214 -18.40 -10.01 7.34
C LEU A 214 -19.84 -10.14 7.87
N ASN A 215 -20.79 -10.45 7.01
CA ASN A 215 -22.20 -10.60 7.37
C ASN A 215 -22.60 -12.06 7.61
N GLN A 216 -21.65 -13.00 7.53
CA GLN A 216 -21.86 -14.42 7.79
C GLN A 216 -21.35 -14.81 9.18
#